data_6fd192e21086cfd5392092ac2ec87b31
#
_entry.id   6fd192e21086cfd5392092ac2ec87b31
#
_cell.length_a   1.000
_cell.length_b   1.000
_cell.length_c   1.000
_cell.angle_alpha   90.00
_cell.angle_beta   90.00
_cell.angle_gamma   90.00
#
_symmetry.space_group_name_H-M   'P 1'
#
loop_
_entity.id
_entity.type
_entity.pdbx_description
1 polymer ?
#
loop_
_entity_poly.entity_id
_entity_poly.type
_entity_poly.pdbx_seq_one_letter_code
_entity_poly.pdbx_strand_id
1 'polypeptide(L)' 'PKIRKPGTGCVTMINDHFYEGRYTPTNAYGKRESHNIYAKTREECEEKLAEMIVQVKAQIKAEKERLKAEQEA' A
#
# COMPACT_ATOMS: atom_id res chain seq x y z
N PRO A 1 -20.98 -10.01 -0.40
CA PRO A 1 -20.20 -8.82 -0.66
C PRO A 1 -19.18 -8.57 0.44
N LYS A 2 -18.02 -8.28 0.02
CA LYS A 2 -16.93 -8.05 0.95
C LYS A 2 -16.77 -6.57 1.20
N ILE A 3 -16.66 -6.23 2.46
CA ILE A 3 -16.43 -4.85 2.83
C ILE A 3 -14.92 -4.63 2.92
N ARG A 4 -14.44 -3.65 2.21
CA ARG A 4 -13.02 -3.34 2.22
C ARG A 4 -12.68 -2.55 3.48
N LYS A 5 -11.62 -2.95 4.13
CA LYS A 5 -11.19 -2.25 5.33
C LYS A 5 -10.56 -0.90 4.97
N PRO A 6 -10.80 0.12 5.80
CA PRO A 6 -10.15 1.41 5.57
C PRO A 6 -8.63 1.26 5.59
N GLY A 7 -7.96 2.00 4.75
CA GLY A 7 -6.51 1.99 4.71
C GLY A 7 -5.88 0.89 3.88
N THR A 8 -6.68 0.11 3.17
CA THR A 8 -6.16 -0.95 2.32
C THR A 8 -5.93 -0.50 0.89
N GLY A 9 -6.08 0.79 0.62
CA GLY A 9 -5.88 1.32 -0.72
C GLY A 9 -7.16 1.30 -1.54
N CYS A 10 -7.03 1.73 -2.78
CA CYS A 10 -8.17 1.82 -3.69
C CYS A 10 -7.83 1.19 -5.02
N VAL A 11 -8.86 0.61 -5.65
CA VAL A 11 -8.74 0.10 -7.02
C VAL A 11 -9.68 0.91 -7.89
N THR A 12 -9.15 1.46 -8.98
CA THR A 12 -9.91 2.28 -9.91
C THR A 12 -9.83 1.65 -11.29
N MET A 13 -10.97 1.58 -11.97
CA MET A 13 -11.00 1.11 -13.34
C MET A 13 -10.60 2.25 -14.28
N ILE A 14 -9.54 2.05 -15.04
CA ILE A 14 -9.10 3.02 -16.02
C ILE A 14 -9.82 2.76 -17.35
N ASN A 15 -9.90 1.49 -17.71
CA ASN A 15 -10.69 1.09 -18.87
C ASN A 15 -11.08 -0.38 -18.70
N ASP A 16 -11.70 -0.97 -19.71
CA ASP A 16 -12.22 -2.33 -19.63
C ASP A 16 -11.15 -3.39 -19.37
N HIS A 17 -9.90 -3.06 -19.68
CA HIS A 17 -8.81 -4.03 -19.57
C HIS A 17 -7.68 -3.53 -18.68
N PHE A 18 -7.93 -2.49 -17.93
CA PHE A 18 -6.85 -1.87 -17.17
C PHE A 18 -7.37 -1.27 -15.88
N TYR A 19 -6.76 -1.69 -14.77
CA TYR A 19 -7.11 -1.20 -13.45
C TYR A 19 -5.89 -0.63 -12.75
N GLU A 20 -6.11 0.35 -11.93
CA GLU A 20 -5.04 0.97 -11.15
C GLU A 20 -5.31 0.76 -9.67
N GLY A 21 -4.33 0.25 -8.94
CA GLY A 21 -4.39 0.17 -7.49
C GLY A 21 -3.52 1.26 -6.90
N ARG A 22 -4.06 1.96 -5.92
CA ARG A 22 -3.35 3.06 -5.28
C ARG A 22 -3.32 2.87 -3.77
N TYR A 23 -2.16 3.08 -3.17
CA TYR A 23 -1.98 2.99 -1.75
C TYR A 23 -1.05 4.11 -1.31
N THR A 24 -1.48 4.89 -0.33
CA THR A 24 -0.71 6.05 0.11
C THR A 24 -0.52 5.96 1.63
N PRO A 25 0.49 5.21 2.09
CA PRO A 25 0.78 5.12 3.50
C PRO A 25 1.60 6.29 3.98
N THR A 26 1.62 6.47 5.30
CA THR A 26 2.51 7.42 5.94
C THR A 26 3.75 6.63 6.38
N ASN A 27 4.93 7.09 5.97
CA ASN A 27 6.16 6.39 6.30
C ASN A 27 6.63 6.71 7.72
N ALA A 28 7.78 6.16 8.10
CA ALA A 28 8.32 6.32 9.44
C ALA A 28 8.67 7.76 9.77
N TYR A 29 8.85 8.58 8.75
CA TYR A 29 9.19 10.00 8.94
C TYR A 29 7.97 10.90 8.95
N GLY A 30 6.77 10.32 8.87
CA GLY A 30 5.54 11.09 8.86
C GLY A 30 5.16 11.66 7.51
N LYS A 31 5.82 11.24 6.46
CA LYS A 31 5.53 11.70 5.10
C LYS A 31 4.71 10.64 4.36
N ARG A 32 3.83 11.10 3.49
CA ARG A 32 3.04 10.21 2.67
C ARG A 32 3.82 9.78 1.44
N GLU A 33 3.72 8.49 1.14
CA GLU A 33 4.34 7.94 -0.06
C GLU A 33 3.25 7.31 -0.90
N SER A 34 3.20 7.68 -2.17
CA SER A 34 2.20 7.12 -3.09
C SER A 34 2.79 5.92 -3.81
N HIS A 35 2.03 4.83 -3.80
CA HIS A 35 2.41 3.62 -4.52
C HIS A 35 1.26 3.23 -5.43
N ASN A 36 1.58 3.02 -6.69
CA ASN A 36 0.57 2.64 -7.68
C ASN A 36 0.97 1.32 -8.33
N ILE A 37 -0.02 0.50 -8.61
CA ILE A 37 0.19 -0.73 -9.39
C ILE A 37 -0.90 -0.80 -10.45
N TYR A 38 -0.64 -1.59 -11.47
CA TYR A 38 -1.58 -1.73 -12.57
C TYR A 38 -1.80 -3.20 -12.87
N ALA A 39 -2.98 -3.53 -13.29
CA ALA A 39 -3.33 -4.90 -13.64
C ALA A 39 -4.41 -4.91 -14.70
N LYS A 40 -4.57 -6.05 -15.35
CA LYS A 40 -5.56 -6.19 -16.41
C LYS A 40 -6.95 -6.48 -15.89
N THR A 41 -7.05 -7.06 -14.70
CA THR A 41 -8.32 -7.37 -14.09
C THR A 41 -8.37 -6.80 -12.68
N ARG A 42 -9.59 -6.62 -12.19
CA ARG A 42 -9.78 -6.09 -10.85
C ARG A 42 -9.22 -7.02 -9.79
N GLU A 43 -9.47 -8.32 -9.95
CA GLU A 43 -8.96 -9.30 -8.99
C GLU A 43 -7.45 -9.28 -8.93
N GLU A 44 -6.81 -9.27 -10.08
CA GLU A 44 -5.36 -9.22 -10.15
C GLU A 44 -4.83 -7.94 -9.53
N CYS A 45 -5.52 -6.83 -9.79
CA CYS A 45 -5.14 -5.55 -9.24
C CYS A 45 -5.23 -5.56 -7.71
N GLU A 46 -6.31 -6.14 -7.18
CA GLU A 46 -6.48 -6.24 -5.73
C GLU A 46 -5.42 -7.12 -5.10
N GLU A 47 -5.06 -8.21 -5.75
CA GLU A 47 -4.02 -9.10 -5.25
C GLU A 47 -2.66 -8.40 -5.22
N LYS A 48 -2.32 -7.74 -6.30
CA LYS A 48 -1.05 -7.02 -6.38
C LYS A 48 -1.01 -5.89 -5.35
N LEU A 49 -2.12 -5.21 -5.19
CA LEU A 49 -2.21 -4.12 -4.23
C LEU A 49 -2.04 -4.66 -2.81
N ALA A 50 -2.67 -5.78 -2.49
CA ALA A 50 -2.55 -6.39 -1.18
C ALA A 50 -1.09 -6.78 -0.88
N GLU A 51 -0.42 -7.38 -1.85
CA GLU A 51 0.98 -7.74 -1.67
C GLU A 51 1.85 -6.51 -1.45
N MET A 52 1.60 -5.48 -2.24
CA MET A 52 2.35 -4.25 -2.09
C MET A 52 2.14 -3.62 -0.71
N ILE A 53 0.90 -3.62 -0.25
CA ILE A 53 0.59 -3.07 1.07
C ILE A 53 1.35 -3.82 2.16
N VAL A 54 1.36 -5.14 2.09
CA VAL A 54 2.06 -5.95 3.08
C VAL A 54 3.56 -5.61 3.08
N GLN A 55 4.16 -5.53 1.91
CA GLN A 55 5.58 -5.23 1.79
C GLN A 55 5.90 -3.83 2.30
N VAL A 56 5.08 -2.86 1.92
CA VAL A 56 5.30 -1.48 2.33
C VAL A 56 5.14 -1.33 3.83
N LYS A 57 4.11 -1.95 4.39
CA LYS A 57 3.90 -1.91 5.84
C LYS A 57 5.07 -2.52 6.59
N ALA A 58 5.60 -3.62 6.08
CA ALA A 58 6.75 -4.26 6.72
C ALA A 58 7.97 -3.35 6.70
N GLN A 59 8.20 -2.68 5.58
CA GLN A 59 9.32 -1.75 5.48
C GLN A 59 9.15 -0.57 6.42
N ILE A 60 7.97 -0.01 6.48
CA ILE A 60 7.70 1.13 7.35
C ILE A 60 7.87 0.73 8.81
N LYS A 61 7.38 -0.44 9.17
CA LYS A 61 7.53 -0.94 10.52
C LYS A 61 9.00 -1.12 10.90
N ALA A 62 9.78 -1.68 9.98
CA ALA A 62 11.21 -1.87 10.23
C ALA A 62 11.91 -0.53 10.41
N GLU A 63 11.56 0.45 9.59
CA GLU A 63 12.15 1.78 9.72
C GLU A 63 11.77 2.44 11.03
N LYS A 64 10.51 2.30 11.45
CA LYS A 64 10.07 2.88 12.71
C LYS A 64 10.82 2.28 13.89
N GLU A 65 11.02 0.99 13.88
CA GLU A 65 11.76 0.32 14.93
C GLU A 65 13.21 0.78 14.97
N ARG A 66 13.80 0.93 13.79
CA ARG A 66 15.17 1.38 13.68
C ARG A 66 15.34 2.80 14.20
N LEU A 67 14.42 3.71 13.83
CA LEU A 67 14.46 5.06 14.30
C LEU A 67 14.24 5.14 15.80
N LYS A 68 13.36 4.32 16.32
CA LYS A 68 13.10 4.28 17.76
C LYS A 68 14.35 3.84 18.52
N ALA A 69 15.05 2.84 17.99
CA ALA A 69 16.26 2.37 18.62
C ALA A 69 17.34 3.47 18.64
N GLU A 70 17.44 4.22 17.55
CA GLU A 70 18.40 5.32 17.49
C GLU A 70 18.05 6.41 18.48
N GLN A 71 16.77 6.71 18.65
CA GLN A 71 16.35 7.75 19.57
C GLN A 71 16.57 7.36 21.03
N GLU A 72 16.47 6.09 21.32
CA GLU A 72 16.68 5.60 22.67
C GLU A 72 18.15 5.45 23.02
N ALA A 73 18.98 5.36 22.04
CA ALA A 73 20.41 5.29 22.27
C ALA A 73 20.99 6.66 22.57
#